data_a999ac89215ef69bc70303bca79ee26e
#
_entry.id   a999ac89215ef69bc70303bca79ee26e
#
_cell.length_a   1.000
_cell.length_b   1.000
_cell.length_c   1.000
_cell.angle_alpha   90.00
_cell.angle_beta   90.00
_cell.angle_gamma   90.00
#
_symmetry.space_group_name_H-M   'P 1'
#
loop_
_entity.id
_entity.type
_entity.pdbx_description
1 polymer ?
#
loop_
_entity_poly.entity_id
_entity_poly.type
_entity_poly.pdbx_seq_one_letter_code
_entity_poly.pdbx_strand_id
1 'polypeptide(L)'
;MFCIYCGATLPEGAKKCTLCGNPVLRPPEATAQPVSEPESESAPAPETPTEPAVEDISSNSTESLSEAEPTPEAEDTPSNSPDGEDIYNHSPMDFTEDISSGDALGDKPESMEHEGTFTVSPTPEEISGQEPRVQPTEYTYNDGYAYEEYDEKPKKKRSFKWLFIVLPILIAIGATIGGIFWWYNAPMQKLTRALDAYDYSAAAQVLPTLSKDELASVSDQMQEYAQTVIDRYNKSEANYDSSYELLDRLQKLFPNIGLDDQLDGIQSLKDSKEAYKNGKSLQAQGEDGRAITEYQKVIHADVNHDDAQTQIQNIRTAYKEKVLSDAQSRADEKDFLGAEAILMNSADILGDDKDIQAKLEEIKDAELNNYVETLLSTAKTLADDGDLPGAVNVLQDATRNDKRIDAQIATYKNQYKQKILDAAAKQAGESRYYDAVETLQNADDILSGDSDIAAKIEEYRALYPVSLTDLSPSGGEDCSQNWTAYDANGNAYSNGLNFSLYPVIAKTVYTEYAPNGQYKRLTGTWVVEGDTSDDFIGTVRIYVDDHLQYEVSSLTVNSPASALSLSISGASTVRIEVEGAFASLRAVGYLYLADAKFEN
;
A
#
# COMPACT_ATOMS: atom_id res chain seq x y z
N MET A 1 19.98 -4.64 -18.97
CA MET A 1 18.64 -4.87 -18.40
C MET A 1 18.78 -4.89 -16.89
N PHE A 2 17.89 -4.22 -16.17
CA PHE A 2 17.93 -4.17 -14.70
C PHE A 2 16.78 -4.99 -14.12
N CYS A 3 16.97 -5.54 -12.94
CA CYS A 3 15.91 -6.23 -12.20
C CYS A 3 14.90 -5.22 -11.66
N ILE A 4 13.63 -5.35 -12.02
CA ILE A 4 12.55 -4.46 -11.57
C ILE A 4 12.26 -4.54 -10.07
N TYR A 5 12.75 -5.60 -9.38
CA TYR A 5 12.50 -5.81 -7.95
C TYR A 5 13.64 -5.31 -7.05
N CYS A 6 14.88 -5.22 -7.54
CA CYS A 6 16.03 -4.85 -6.71
C CYS A 6 17.07 -3.96 -7.42
N GLY A 7 16.80 -3.51 -8.65
CA GLY A 7 17.69 -2.62 -9.40
C GLY A 7 19.00 -3.25 -9.90
N ALA A 8 19.28 -4.53 -9.61
CA ALA A 8 20.52 -5.18 -9.99
C ALA A 8 20.63 -5.33 -11.51
N THR A 9 21.84 -5.12 -12.07
CA THR A 9 22.14 -5.36 -13.48
C THR A 9 22.02 -6.84 -13.80
N LEU A 10 21.21 -7.17 -14.80
CA LEU A 10 20.98 -8.54 -15.24
C LEU A 10 21.75 -8.83 -16.52
N PRO A 11 22.44 -10.00 -16.61
CA PRO A 11 23.02 -10.43 -17.86
C PRO A 11 21.94 -10.70 -18.90
N GLU A 12 22.32 -10.58 -20.17
CA GLU A 12 21.41 -10.82 -21.28
C GLU A 12 20.94 -12.30 -21.28
N GLY A 13 19.61 -12.49 -21.29
CA GLY A 13 19.04 -13.84 -21.23
C GLY A 13 18.68 -14.36 -19.84
N ALA A 14 18.93 -13.62 -18.77
CA ALA A 14 18.61 -14.07 -17.42
C ALA A 14 17.09 -14.30 -17.24
N LYS A 15 16.72 -15.47 -16.71
CA LYS A 15 15.32 -15.83 -16.38
C LYS A 15 14.96 -15.49 -14.94
N LYS A 16 15.95 -15.33 -14.05
CA LYS A 16 15.80 -14.93 -12.65
C LYS A 16 16.92 -13.98 -12.28
N CYS A 17 16.65 -13.04 -11.38
CA CYS A 17 17.67 -12.17 -10.82
C CYS A 17 18.59 -12.96 -9.88
N THR A 18 19.90 -12.84 -10.08
CA THR A 18 20.90 -13.54 -9.26
C THR A 18 21.03 -12.96 -7.84
N LEU A 19 20.57 -11.70 -7.64
CA LEU A 19 20.67 -11.03 -6.35
C LEU A 19 19.43 -11.24 -5.47
N CYS A 20 18.20 -11.12 -6.03
CA CYS A 20 16.97 -11.25 -5.27
C CYS A 20 16.14 -12.52 -5.56
N GLY A 21 16.55 -13.33 -6.56
CA GLY A 21 15.87 -14.58 -6.91
C GLY A 21 14.57 -14.43 -7.71
N ASN A 22 14.05 -13.22 -7.88
CA ASN A 22 12.79 -12.96 -8.57
C ASN A 22 12.85 -13.22 -10.06
N PRO A 23 11.76 -13.68 -10.72
CA PRO A 23 11.70 -13.91 -12.14
C PRO A 23 11.83 -12.59 -12.92
N VAL A 24 12.54 -12.64 -14.06
CA VAL A 24 12.68 -11.52 -14.98
C VAL A 24 11.51 -11.53 -15.94
N LEU A 25 10.55 -10.61 -15.77
CA LEU A 25 9.44 -10.42 -16.70
C LEU A 25 9.97 -9.72 -17.96
N ARG A 26 9.82 -10.38 -19.11
CA ARG A 26 10.05 -9.76 -20.42
C ARG A 26 8.72 -9.29 -20.98
N PRO A 27 8.64 -8.09 -21.57
CA PRO A 27 7.49 -7.73 -22.39
C PRO A 27 7.36 -8.77 -23.52
N PRO A 28 6.15 -9.15 -23.95
CA PRO A 28 5.98 -10.01 -25.10
C PRO A 28 6.66 -9.36 -26.31
N GLU A 29 7.56 -10.08 -26.94
CA GLU A 29 8.18 -9.68 -28.21
C GLU A 29 7.06 -9.47 -29.23
N ALA A 30 6.89 -8.25 -29.69
CA ALA A 30 6.03 -7.93 -30.80
C ALA A 30 6.62 -8.65 -32.05
N THR A 31 5.98 -9.72 -32.46
CA THR A 31 6.26 -10.41 -33.70
C THR A 31 5.93 -9.47 -34.86
N ALA A 32 6.93 -8.80 -35.39
CA ALA A 32 6.81 -8.07 -36.63
C ALA A 32 6.61 -9.08 -37.76
N GLN A 33 5.39 -9.14 -38.29
CA GLN A 33 5.16 -9.77 -39.58
C GLN A 33 5.54 -8.79 -40.69
N PRO A 34 6.21 -9.20 -41.77
CA PRO A 34 6.50 -8.33 -42.90
C PRO A 34 5.23 -8.13 -43.74
N VAL A 35 4.93 -6.87 -43.99
CA VAL A 35 3.93 -6.41 -44.96
C VAL A 35 4.43 -6.74 -46.37
N SER A 36 3.64 -7.49 -47.13
CA SER A 36 3.73 -7.54 -48.61
C SER A 36 2.35 -7.16 -49.16
N GLU A 37 2.37 -6.19 -50.04
CA GLU A 37 1.27 -5.58 -50.80
C GLU A 37 0.61 -6.52 -51.82
N PRO A 38 -0.57 -6.17 -52.37
CA PRO A 38 -1.54 -7.10 -52.94
C PRO A 38 -1.43 -7.27 -54.46
N GLU A 39 -1.75 -8.44 -54.93
CA GLU A 39 -2.19 -8.61 -56.32
C GLU A 39 -3.43 -9.50 -56.41
N SER A 40 -4.29 -9.05 -57.32
CA SER A 40 -5.68 -9.37 -57.58
C SER A 40 -5.89 -10.71 -58.31
N GLU A 41 -7.15 -11.17 -58.17
CA GLU A 41 -8.00 -11.83 -59.20
C GLU A 41 -8.30 -13.32 -59.06
N SER A 42 -9.60 -13.55 -59.06
CA SER A 42 -10.42 -14.64 -59.59
C SER A 42 -10.72 -15.89 -58.74
N ALA A 43 -12.00 -15.99 -58.42
CA ALA A 43 -12.74 -17.22 -58.06
C ALA A 43 -12.88 -18.15 -59.29
N PRO A 44 -13.21 -19.45 -59.18
CA PRO A 44 -14.51 -19.91 -58.71
C PRO A 44 -14.50 -21.21 -57.83
N ALA A 45 -15.67 -21.45 -57.28
CA ALA A 45 -16.12 -22.61 -56.48
C ALA A 45 -16.37 -23.88 -57.33
N PRO A 46 -17.00 -24.95 -56.82
CA PRO A 46 -16.84 -25.76 -55.60
C PRO A 46 -16.76 -27.26 -55.91
N GLU A 47 -16.37 -28.13 -55.01
CA GLU A 47 -16.83 -29.55 -55.01
C GLU A 47 -16.56 -30.25 -53.64
N THR A 48 -17.60 -30.81 -53.09
CA THR A 48 -17.72 -31.86 -52.06
C THR A 48 -17.73 -33.24 -52.75
N PRO A 49 -17.84 -34.37 -52.07
CA PRO A 49 -17.17 -34.97 -50.93
C PRO A 49 -16.62 -36.36 -51.22
N THR A 50 -15.87 -37.01 -50.33
CA THR A 50 -15.89 -38.49 -50.24
C THR A 50 -15.18 -38.97 -48.95
N GLU A 51 -15.92 -39.67 -48.13
CA GLU A 51 -15.54 -40.79 -47.25
C GLU A 51 -15.46 -42.06 -48.11
N PRO A 52 -15.08 -43.28 -47.66
CA PRO A 52 -14.39 -43.76 -46.46
C PRO A 52 -13.29 -44.84 -46.75
N ALA A 53 -12.67 -45.41 -45.72
CA ALA A 53 -12.30 -46.84 -45.56
C ALA A 53 -11.33 -47.02 -44.37
N VAL A 54 -11.67 -47.65 -43.41
CA VAL A 54 -11.63 -48.99 -42.76
C VAL A 54 -10.44 -49.87 -43.19
N GLU A 55 -9.71 -50.33 -42.18
CA GLU A 55 -9.09 -51.64 -41.94
C GLU A 55 -8.02 -51.50 -40.88
N ASP A 56 -8.13 -52.03 -39.74
CA ASP A 56 -8.25 -53.38 -39.14
C ASP A 56 -6.86 -54.05 -38.89
N ILE A 57 -6.83 -54.82 -37.81
CA ILE A 57 -5.89 -55.89 -37.39
C ILE A 57 -4.83 -55.52 -36.34
N SER A 58 -5.14 -55.78 -35.08
CA SER A 58 -4.93 -57.05 -34.34
C SER A 58 -3.51 -57.24 -33.77
N SER A 59 -3.34 -57.42 -32.60
CA SER A 59 -3.34 -58.55 -31.65
C SER A 59 -2.16 -58.56 -30.66
N ASN A 60 -2.55 -58.98 -29.47
CA ASN A 60 -1.79 -59.87 -28.54
C ASN A 60 -0.66 -59.30 -27.70
N SER A 61 -0.50 -59.55 -26.47
CA SER A 61 -0.91 -60.56 -25.49
C SER A 61 -0.31 -60.21 -24.14
N THR A 62 -1.07 -60.48 -23.14
CA THR A 62 -0.81 -61.29 -21.92
C THR A 62 0.18 -60.84 -20.85
N GLU A 63 -0.37 -60.91 -19.69
CA GLU A 63 0.00 -61.51 -18.40
C GLU A 63 0.73 -60.58 -17.44
N SER A 64 0.51 -60.58 -16.16
CA SER A 64 -0.44 -61.21 -15.22
C SER A 64 -0.04 -60.78 -13.80
N LEU A 65 -0.99 -60.71 -12.90
CA LEU A 65 -0.91 -61.06 -11.45
C LEU A 65 0.05 -60.21 -10.58
N SER A 66 -0.22 -59.81 -9.38
CA SER A 66 -1.17 -60.21 -8.34
C SER A 66 -1.04 -59.22 -7.16
N GLU A 67 -2.14 -59.02 -6.46
CA GLU A 67 -2.33 -59.16 -5.00
C GLU A 67 -1.33 -58.42 -4.08
N ALA A 68 -1.65 -57.76 -3.01
CA ALA A 68 -2.77 -57.82 -2.07
C ALA A 68 -2.67 -56.61 -1.12
N GLU A 69 -3.79 -56.16 -0.66
CA GLU A 69 -3.97 -55.52 0.65
C GLU A 69 -3.58 -56.47 1.82
N PRO A 70 -3.34 -56.02 3.07
CA PRO A 70 -4.41 -55.44 3.87
C PRO A 70 -3.98 -54.38 4.94
N THR A 71 -4.92 -53.59 5.36
CA THR A 71 -5.05 -53.02 6.71
C THR A 71 -5.19 -54.11 7.77
N PRO A 72 -4.88 -53.92 9.08
CA PRO A 72 -5.81 -53.24 9.97
C PRO A 72 -5.24 -52.51 11.23
N GLU A 73 -6.13 -51.66 11.82
CA GLU A 73 -6.47 -51.45 13.25
C GLU A 73 -5.37 -51.21 14.29
N ALA A 74 -5.46 -50.20 15.07
CA ALA A 74 -6.31 -49.69 16.16
C ALA A 74 -5.63 -49.78 17.55
N GLU A 75 -5.95 -48.76 18.40
CA GLU A 75 -5.91 -48.71 19.86
C GLU A 75 -4.52 -48.59 20.55
N ASP A 76 -4.22 -47.64 21.41
CA ASP A 76 -4.83 -47.28 22.69
C ASP A 76 -4.10 -46.12 23.36
N THR A 77 -4.82 -45.26 24.02
CA THR A 77 -4.37 -44.39 25.12
C THR A 77 -4.09 -45.24 26.40
N PRO A 78 -3.37 -44.82 27.50
CA PRO A 78 -3.52 -43.53 28.16
C PRO A 78 -2.30 -43.01 29.00
N SER A 79 -2.38 -41.69 29.39
CA SER A 79 -2.11 -41.15 30.72
C SER A 79 -0.69 -41.24 31.34
N ASN A 80 -0.08 -40.12 31.61
CA ASN A 80 0.18 -39.53 32.95
C ASN A 80 1.30 -38.48 32.92
N SER A 81 0.99 -37.33 33.50
CA SER A 81 1.92 -36.36 34.08
C SER A 81 2.63 -37.01 35.33
N PRO A 82 3.62 -36.41 36.00
CA PRO A 82 3.79 -34.98 36.26
C PRO A 82 5.27 -34.47 36.39
N ASP A 83 5.33 -33.14 36.66
CA ASP A 83 6.37 -32.37 37.40
C ASP A 83 7.65 -31.92 36.69
N GLY A 84 7.83 -30.63 36.68
CA GLY A 84 8.68 -29.82 37.49
C GLY A 84 9.23 -28.57 36.81
N GLU A 85 8.81 -27.41 37.30
CA GLU A 85 9.60 -26.21 37.65
C GLU A 85 10.65 -25.70 36.64
N ASP A 86 10.81 -24.46 36.31
CA ASP A 86 10.55 -23.14 36.91
C ASP A 86 10.96 -22.00 35.96
N ILE A 87 10.26 -20.86 36.08
CA ILE A 87 10.78 -19.48 36.10
C ILE A 87 11.21 -18.83 34.75
N TYR A 88 10.56 -17.82 34.24
CA TYR A 88 10.57 -16.38 34.45
C TYR A 88 9.56 -15.66 33.56
N ASN A 89 8.68 -15.08 34.22
CA ASN A 89 7.77 -13.99 34.13
C ASN A 89 8.42 -12.66 33.72
N HIS A 90 7.82 -11.93 32.78
CA HIS A 90 7.69 -10.47 32.81
C HIS A 90 6.54 -10.01 31.91
N SER A 91 5.46 -9.64 32.58
CA SER A 91 4.37 -8.85 32.03
C SER A 91 4.67 -7.35 32.08
N PRO A 92 4.05 -6.53 31.21
CA PRO A 92 4.17 -5.08 31.25
C PRO A 92 3.17 -4.45 32.23
N MET A 93 3.62 -3.40 32.88
CA MET A 93 2.83 -2.56 33.79
C MET A 93 1.95 -1.58 33.05
N ASP A 94 0.72 -1.62 33.42
CA ASP A 94 -0.32 -0.61 33.32
C ASP A 94 -0.04 0.54 34.30
N PHE A 95 -0.18 1.77 33.87
CA PHE A 95 -0.29 2.92 34.76
C PHE A 95 -1.45 3.80 34.30
N THR A 96 -2.56 3.59 34.98
CA THR A 96 -3.62 4.58 35.15
C THR A 96 -3.38 5.31 36.47
N GLU A 97 -3.35 6.63 36.46
CA GLU A 97 -3.76 7.43 37.62
C GLU A 97 -4.52 8.68 37.16
N ASP A 98 -5.75 8.67 37.56
CA ASP A 98 -6.70 9.75 37.74
C ASP A 98 -6.16 10.82 38.70
N ILE A 99 -6.35 12.10 38.40
CA ILE A 99 -6.67 13.11 39.39
C ILE A 99 -7.63 14.15 38.80
N SER A 100 -8.72 14.26 39.48
CA SER A 100 -9.90 15.07 39.38
C SER A 100 -9.69 16.53 39.82
N SER A 101 -10.55 17.35 39.24
CA SER A 101 -11.27 18.50 39.81
C SER A 101 -10.64 19.90 39.85
N GLY A 102 -11.44 20.84 39.40
CA GLY A 102 -11.48 22.20 39.88
C GLY A 102 -11.96 23.23 38.87
N ASP A 103 -13.27 23.39 38.77
CA ASP A 103 -14.11 24.60 38.67
C ASP A 103 -13.52 25.94 38.13
N ALA A 104 -14.11 26.48 37.14
CA ALA A 104 -15.30 27.34 37.04
C ALA A 104 -15.03 28.74 36.46
N LEU A 105 -15.94 29.16 35.59
CA LEU A 105 -16.38 30.54 35.25
C LEU A 105 -15.39 31.41 34.45
N GLY A 106 -15.69 31.95 33.33
CA GLY A 106 -16.87 32.61 32.86
C GLY A 106 -16.51 33.60 31.76
N ASP A 107 -17.44 33.82 30.95
CA ASP A 107 -17.68 35.01 30.11
C ASP A 107 -17.03 35.16 28.74
N LYS A 108 -17.89 35.00 27.78
CA LYS A 108 -17.95 35.73 26.50
C LYS A 108 -18.38 37.17 26.74
N PRO A 109 -18.03 38.20 25.93
CA PRO A 109 -18.83 38.40 24.72
C PRO A 109 -18.17 39.04 23.48
N GLU A 110 -18.86 38.84 22.37
CA GLU A 110 -19.20 39.77 21.27
C GLU A 110 -18.12 40.38 20.38
N SER A 111 -18.21 39.92 19.15
CA SER A 111 -18.40 40.61 17.85
C SER A 111 -17.87 42.02 17.66
N MET A 112 -17.13 42.24 16.60
CA MET A 112 -17.42 43.30 15.61
C MET A 112 -16.73 43.00 14.26
N GLU A 113 -17.54 42.94 13.26
CA GLU A 113 -17.21 43.03 11.84
C GLU A 113 -16.52 44.36 11.53
N HIS A 114 -15.58 44.37 10.60
CA HIS A 114 -15.48 45.44 9.62
C HIS A 114 -14.85 44.97 8.33
N GLU A 115 -15.63 45.09 7.29
CA GLU A 115 -15.27 45.09 5.89
C GLU A 115 -14.23 46.17 5.54
N GLY A 116 -13.44 45.94 4.53
CA GLY A 116 -12.61 46.98 3.91
C GLY A 116 -11.72 46.45 2.78
N THR A 117 -12.31 46.15 1.70
CA THR A 117 -12.06 46.47 0.27
C THR A 117 -10.63 46.83 -0.17
N PHE A 118 -10.15 46.01 -1.11
CA PHE A 118 -9.41 46.29 -2.37
C PHE A 118 -8.61 47.60 -2.52
N THR A 119 -7.34 47.45 -2.96
CA THR A 119 -6.88 47.92 -4.31
C THR A 119 -5.41 47.51 -4.57
N VAL A 120 -5.20 46.70 -5.55
CA VAL A 120 -4.45 46.84 -6.82
C VAL A 120 -3.05 47.49 -6.79
N SER A 121 -2.07 46.69 -7.22
CA SER A 121 -0.74 47.06 -7.69
C SER A 121 -0.77 48.14 -8.79
N PRO A 122 0.34 48.85 -9.00
CA PRO A 122 1.12 48.52 -10.18
C PRO A 122 2.66 48.55 -10.03
N THR A 123 3.29 47.94 -10.97
CA THR A 123 4.67 47.69 -11.31
C THR A 123 5.47 48.96 -11.72
N PRO A 124 6.78 48.82 -11.93
CA PRO A 124 7.76 49.86 -11.70
C PRO A 124 8.13 50.65 -12.96
N GLU A 125 8.53 51.89 -12.76
CA GLU A 125 9.26 52.65 -13.77
C GLU A 125 10.58 53.18 -13.20
N GLU A 126 11.58 53.03 -14.01
CA GLU A 126 12.95 53.58 -13.90
C GLU A 126 12.93 55.07 -13.63
N ILE A 127 13.78 55.56 -12.72
CA ILE A 127 14.39 56.89 -12.84
C ILE A 127 15.83 56.85 -12.28
N SER A 128 16.69 57.08 -13.20
CA SER A 128 18.04 57.60 -13.26
C SER A 128 18.47 58.53 -12.12
N GLY A 129 19.68 58.27 -11.65
CA GLY A 129 20.74 59.07 -11.09
C GLY A 129 20.49 60.48 -10.60
N GLN A 130 21.00 60.72 -9.38
CA GLN A 130 21.75 61.93 -9.07
C GLN A 130 22.42 61.81 -7.67
N GLU A 131 23.74 61.95 -7.66
CA GLU A 131 24.54 62.16 -6.47
C GLU A 131 24.15 63.46 -5.75
N PRO A 132 24.17 63.55 -4.44
CA PRO A 132 24.11 64.84 -3.74
C PRO A 132 25.52 65.40 -3.61
N ARG A 133 25.68 66.48 -4.25
CA ARG A 133 26.79 67.42 -4.26
C ARG A 133 26.96 68.08 -2.87
N VAL A 134 28.14 67.95 -2.28
CA VAL A 134 28.56 68.69 -1.10
C VAL A 134 28.75 70.14 -1.50
N GLN A 135 28.10 71.08 -0.85
CA GLN A 135 28.37 72.49 -0.98
C GLN A 135 29.34 72.93 0.15
N PRO A 136 30.36 73.72 -0.19
CA PRO A 136 31.28 74.27 0.79
C PRO A 136 30.71 75.58 1.42
N THR A 137 30.78 75.62 2.74
CA THR A 137 30.47 76.85 3.50
C THR A 137 31.54 77.89 3.31
N GLU A 138 31.09 78.99 2.86
CA GLU A 138 31.78 80.21 2.56
C GLU A 138 32.28 80.89 3.84
N TYR A 139 33.60 81.15 3.89
CA TYR A 139 34.22 82.02 4.89
C TYR A 139 33.98 83.47 4.50
N THR A 140 33.23 84.18 5.32
CA THR A 140 33.18 85.64 5.21
C THR A 140 34.29 86.25 6.05
N TYR A 141 35.21 86.83 5.36
CA TYR A 141 36.25 87.74 5.88
C TYR A 141 35.58 89.07 6.11
N ASN A 142 35.66 89.62 7.33
CA ASN A 142 35.30 91.01 7.56
C ASN A 142 36.48 91.78 8.17
N ASP A 143 37.08 92.58 7.32
CA ASP A 143 38.07 93.59 7.68
C ASP A 143 37.35 94.79 8.35
N GLY A 144 37.83 95.18 9.45
CA GLY A 144 37.37 96.38 10.12
C GLY A 144 38.44 96.94 11.00
N TYR A 145 39.31 97.76 10.40
CA TYR A 145 40.25 98.62 11.13
C TYR A 145 39.48 99.70 11.87
N ALA A 146 39.75 99.87 13.14
CA ALA A 146 39.55 101.16 13.81
C ALA A 146 40.71 101.39 14.82
N TYR A 147 41.34 102.52 14.67
CA TYR A 147 42.47 103.09 15.41
C TYR A 147 42.04 103.64 16.77
N GLU A 148 43.05 103.65 17.71
CA GLU A 148 43.35 104.58 18.80
C GLU A 148 42.47 104.50 20.05
N GLU A 149 43.09 104.30 21.18
CA GLU A 149 43.76 105.45 21.92
C GLU A 149 44.63 104.90 23.06
N TYR A 150 45.79 105.53 23.17
CA TYR A 150 46.73 105.36 24.26
C TYR A 150 46.20 105.99 25.53
N ASP A 151 46.24 105.31 26.64
CA ASP A 151 46.32 105.97 27.94
C ASP A 151 47.22 105.20 28.91
N GLU A 152 48.05 105.97 29.60
CA GLU A 152 49.13 105.54 30.46
C GLU A 152 48.70 105.01 31.81
N LYS A 153 49.32 103.89 32.15
CA LYS A 153 49.78 103.34 33.46
C LYS A 153 49.04 103.66 34.77
N PRO A 154 48.99 102.59 35.64
CA PRO A 154 50.15 102.43 36.55
C PRO A 154 50.58 100.96 36.82
N LYS A 155 51.86 100.87 37.12
CA LYS A 155 52.58 99.66 37.57
C LYS A 155 51.90 99.00 38.76
N LYS A 156 51.41 97.77 38.58
CA LYS A 156 51.05 96.86 39.70
C LYS A 156 52.08 95.75 39.81
N LYS A 157 52.57 95.60 41.01
CA LYS A 157 53.54 94.59 41.48
C LYS A 157 53.17 93.19 40.98
N ARG A 158 54.11 92.49 40.32
CA ARG A 158 54.04 91.08 39.99
C ARG A 158 53.87 90.27 41.24
N SER A 159 52.62 89.79 41.49
CA SER A 159 52.37 88.76 42.50
C SER A 159 52.81 87.42 41.95
N PHE A 160 53.71 86.78 42.63
CA PHE A 160 54.32 85.49 42.33
C PHE A 160 53.30 84.28 42.39
N LYS A 161 51.96 84.57 42.39
CA LYS A 161 50.93 83.57 42.48
C LYS A 161 50.78 82.65 41.26
N TRP A 162 51.27 83.06 40.11
CA TRP A 162 51.23 82.21 38.91
C TRP A 162 52.22 81.02 39.02
N LEU A 163 53.27 81.15 39.79
CA LEU A 163 54.24 80.09 40.01
C LEU A 163 53.67 78.91 40.75
N PHE A 164 52.69 79.15 41.63
CA PHE A 164 51.97 78.10 42.35
C PHE A 164 50.89 77.38 41.53
N ILE A 165 50.51 77.94 40.36
CA ILE A 165 49.58 77.31 39.43
C ILE A 165 50.32 76.57 38.29
N VAL A 166 51.42 77.17 37.79
CA VAL A 166 52.18 76.59 36.69
C VAL A 166 53.10 75.45 37.16
N LEU A 167 53.68 75.58 38.36
CA LEU A 167 54.57 74.57 38.89
C LEU A 167 53.84 73.18 39.10
N PRO A 168 52.68 73.13 39.69
CA PRO A 168 51.94 71.82 39.79
C PRO A 168 51.47 71.29 38.41
N ILE A 169 51.15 72.20 37.48
CA ILE A 169 50.82 71.78 36.09
C ILE A 169 52.06 71.21 35.37
N LEU A 170 53.22 71.85 35.53
CA LEU A 170 54.45 71.33 34.97
C LEU A 170 54.89 70.00 35.64
N ILE A 171 54.71 69.93 36.94
CA ILE A 171 54.92 68.64 37.66
C ILE A 171 53.96 67.59 37.20
N ALA A 172 52.65 67.91 37.02
CA ALA A 172 51.64 66.98 36.52
C ALA A 172 52.00 66.57 35.05
N ILE A 173 52.37 67.50 34.19
CA ILE A 173 52.82 67.19 32.83
C ILE A 173 54.15 66.39 32.86
N GLY A 174 55.08 66.73 33.75
CA GLY A 174 56.29 65.97 33.94
C GLY A 174 56.07 64.58 34.49
N ALA A 175 55.10 64.44 35.43
CA ALA A 175 54.68 63.16 35.97
C ALA A 175 53.94 62.32 34.94
N THR A 176 53.11 62.96 34.11
CA THR A 176 52.38 62.20 33.02
C THR A 176 53.39 61.80 31.91
N ILE A 177 54.29 62.70 31.49
CA ILE A 177 55.34 62.39 30.53
C ILE A 177 56.28 61.33 31.12
N GLY A 178 56.67 61.50 32.38
CA GLY A 178 57.53 60.54 33.08
C GLY A 178 56.85 59.20 33.28
N GLY A 179 55.55 59.23 33.60
CA GLY A 179 54.72 58.03 33.70
C GLY A 179 54.54 57.29 32.37
N ILE A 180 54.31 58.09 31.28
CA ILE A 180 54.21 57.52 29.93
C ILE A 180 55.57 56.97 29.47
N PHE A 181 56.65 57.71 29.77
CA PHE A 181 58.01 57.27 29.43
C PHE A 181 58.44 56.05 30.25
N TRP A 182 58.07 55.98 31.53
CA TRP A 182 58.34 54.85 32.38
C TRP A 182 57.52 53.65 31.97
N TRP A 183 56.22 53.85 31.67
CA TRP A 183 55.33 52.80 31.14
C TRP A 183 55.80 52.29 29.78
N TYR A 184 56.18 53.21 28.88
CA TYR A 184 56.74 52.90 27.55
C TYR A 184 58.05 52.10 27.62
N ASN A 185 58.85 52.34 28.63
CA ASN A 185 60.15 51.68 28.84
C ASN A 185 60.04 50.50 29.85
N ALA A 186 58.88 50.23 30.37
CA ALA A 186 58.66 49.06 31.25
C ALA A 186 59.17 47.80 30.53
N PRO A 187 59.87 46.92 31.26
CA PRO A 187 60.42 45.66 30.71
C PRO A 187 59.41 44.87 29.94
N MET A 188 58.18 44.76 30.47
CA MET A 188 57.05 44.02 29.82
C MET A 188 56.66 44.66 28.47
N GLN A 189 56.57 46.01 28.39
CA GLN A 189 56.23 46.70 27.14
C GLN A 189 57.34 46.58 26.10
N LYS A 190 58.59 46.46 26.55
CA LYS A 190 59.71 46.16 25.66
C LYS A 190 59.69 44.76 25.14
N LEU A 191 59.34 43.80 26.02
CA LEU A 191 59.18 42.39 25.67
C LEU A 191 58.07 42.21 24.61
N THR A 192 56.89 42.74 24.90
CA THR A 192 55.73 42.62 23.97
C THR A 192 56.06 43.24 22.60
N ARG A 193 56.70 44.47 22.57
CA ARG A 193 57.07 45.08 21.31
C ARG A 193 58.18 44.36 20.53
N ALA A 194 59.10 43.72 21.23
CA ALA A 194 60.13 42.91 20.59
C ALA A 194 59.46 41.62 19.97
N LEU A 195 58.53 41.06 20.66
CA LEU A 195 57.75 39.90 20.15
C LEU A 195 56.84 40.28 18.95
N ASP A 196 56.17 41.44 19.02
CA ASP A 196 55.34 41.93 17.90
C ASP A 196 56.21 42.29 16.66
N ALA A 197 57.42 42.71 16.88
CA ALA A 197 58.41 42.98 15.82
C ALA A 197 59.14 41.71 15.35
N TYR A 198 58.86 40.56 15.90
CA TYR A 198 59.56 39.27 15.68
C TYR A 198 61.04 39.33 16.00
N ASP A 199 61.43 40.31 16.86
CA ASP A 199 62.84 40.48 17.33
C ASP A 199 63.06 39.63 18.60
N TYR A 200 63.17 38.31 18.39
CA TYR A 200 63.40 37.35 19.49
C TYR A 200 64.74 37.62 20.22
N SER A 201 65.73 38.23 19.56
CA SER A 201 66.97 38.58 20.20
C SER A 201 66.79 39.71 21.21
N ALA A 202 66.01 40.72 20.85
CA ALA A 202 65.63 41.79 21.78
C ALA A 202 64.78 41.30 22.92
N ALA A 203 63.80 40.38 22.62
CA ALA A 203 62.97 39.75 23.62
C ALA A 203 63.81 38.95 24.64
N ALA A 204 64.79 38.15 24.18
CA ALA A 204 65.69 37.37 25.02
C ALA A 204 66.57 38.22 25.92
N GLN A 205 66.95 39.46 25.45
CA GLN A 205 67.74 40.40 26.25
C GLN A 205 66.94 41.11 27.35
N VAL A 206 65.60 41.19 27.22
CA VAL A 206 64.73 41.79 28.22
C VAL A 206 64.52 40.84 29.39
N LEU A 207 64.40 39.48 29.15
CA LEU A 207 64.13 38.47 30.16
C LEU A 207 65.02 38.55 31.40
N PRO A 208 66.34 38.63 31.30
CA PRO A 208 67.21 38.72 32.48
C PRO A 208 67.05 40.00 33.29
N THR A 209 66.40 41.02 32.75
CA THR A 209 66.12 42.29 33.41
C THR A 209 64.91 42.33 34.28
N LEU A 210 64.11 41.25 34.22
CA LEU A 210 62.85 41.03 35.02
C LEU A 210 63.18 40.54 36.41
N SER A 211 62.48 41.05 37.45
CA SER A 211 62.55 40.55 38.82
C SER A 211 61.85 39.22 38.92
N LYS A 212 62.03 38.49 40.03
CA LYS A 212 61.32 37.19 40.28
C LYS A 212 59.79 37.31 40.32
N ASP A 213 59.31 38.42 40.88
CA ASP A 213 57.88 38.73 40.94
C ASP A 213 57.31 39.10 39.56
N GLU A 214 58.07 39.83 38.80
CA GLU A 214 57.73 40.14 37.38
C GLU A 214 57.77 38.89 36.51
N LEU A 215 58.72 37.96 36.72
CA LEU A 215 58.75 36.66 36.04
C LEU A 215 57.53 35.76 36.37
N ALA A 216 57.00 35.80 37.59
CA ALA A 216 55.76 35.10 37.95
C ALA A 216 54.54 35.71 37.23
N SER A 217 54.46 37.03 37.17
CA SER A 217 53.41 37.76 36.46
C SER A 217 53.53 37.64 34.92
N VAL A 218 54.74 37.36 34.41
CA VAL A 218 55.00 37.20 32.96
C VAL A 218 54.26 35.99 32.39
N SER A 219 54.15 34.91 33.15
CA SER A 219 53.46 33.70 32.68
C SER A 219 52.01 33.99 32.24
N ASP A 220 51.22 34.62 33.11
CA ASP A 220 49.81 34.94 32.82
C ASP A 220 49.68 35.94 31.68
N GLN A 221 50.55 36.97 31.65
CA GLN A 221 50.55 37.97 30.58
C GLN A 221 50.97 37.40 29.23
N MET A 222 51.88 36.41 29.23
CA MET A 222 52.29 35.77 27.97
C MET A 222 51.24 34.79 27.46
N GLN A 223 50.50 34.15 28.35
CA GLN A 223 49.31 33.37 27.94
C GLN A 223 48.25 34.27 27.32
N GLU A 224 47.95 35.43 27.94
CA GLU A 224 47.02 36.42 27.37
C GLU A 224 47.53 36.97 26.02
N TYR A 225 48.83 37.23 25.92
CA TYR A 225 49.45 37.63 24.65
C TYR A 225 49.35 36.54 23.58
N ALA A 226 49.63 35.28 23.95
CA ALA A 226 49.48 34.13 23.06
C ALA A 226 48.03 34.00 22.56
N GLN A 227 47.03 34.22 23.44
CA GLN A 227 45.64 34.23 23.03
C GLN A 227 45.35 35.37 22.06
N THR A 228 45.91 36.54 22.26
CA THR A 228 45.79 37.69 21.33
C THR A 228 46.36 37.35 19.94
N VAL A 229 47.47 36.60 19.87
CA VAL A 229 48.06 36.13 18.61
C VAL A 229 47.08 35.19 17.87
N ILE A 230 46.46 34.26 18.58
CA ILE A 230 45.44 33.33 18.04
C ILE A 230 44.24 34.13 17.53
N ASP A 231 43.73 35.08 18.33
CA ASP A 231 42.57 35.90 17.98
C ASP A 231 42.81 36.72 16.72
N ARG A 232 44.03 37.30 16.53
CA ARG A 232 44.42 38.00 15.31
C ARG A 232 44.47 37.10 14.09
N TYR A 233 45.03 35.89 14.25
CA TYR A 233 44.96 34.86 13.19
C TYR A 233 43.49 34.47 12.89
N ASN A 234 42.70 34.22 13.91
CA ASN A 234 41.30 33.88 13.75
C ASN A 234 40.54 34.94 12.96
N LYS A 235 40.77 36.23 13.23
CA LYS A 235 40.19 37.38 12.51
C LYS A 235 40.83 37.65 11.15
N SER A 236 41.80 36.83 10.73
CA SER A 236 42.57 37.01 9.48
C SER A 236 43.41 38.31 9.45
N GLU A 237 43.79 38.86 10.63
CA GLU A 237 44.66 40.00 10.79
C GLU A 237 46.16 39.61 10.77
N ALA A 238 46.44 38.31 10.88
CA ALA A 238 47.76 37.71 10.81
C ALA A 238 47.69 36.39 9.99
N ASN A 239 48.83 35.97 9.43
CA ASN A 239 48.89 34.67 8.76
C ASN A 239 49.30 33.55 9.73
N TYR A 240 49.02 32.30 9.35
CA TYR A 240 49.29 31.11 10.18
C TYR A 240 50.78 30.99 10.52
N ASP A 241 51.67 31.05 9.50
CA ASP A 241 53.07 30.73 9.67
C ASP A 241 53.74 31.71 10.65
N SER A 242 53.46 33.01 10.52
CA SER A 242 53.99 34.00 11.44
C SER A 242 53.42 33.90 12.86
N SER A 243 52.12 33.57 12.97
CA SER A 243 51.47 33.40 14.27
C SER A 243 51.95 32.13 14.98
N TYR A 244 52.09 31.01 14.28
CA TYR A 244 52.62 29.76 14.82
C TYR A 244 54.07 29.90 15.23
N GLU A 245 54.93 30.52 14.36
CA GLU A 245 56.33 30.75 14.68
C GLU A 245 56.49 31.63 15.94
N LEU A 246 55.64 32.65 16.08
CA LEU A 246 55.64 33.50 17.26
C LEU A 246 55.30 32.73 18.53
N LEU A 247 54.27 31.89 18.50
CA LEU A 247 53.87 31.03 19.64
C LEU A 247 54.95 29.98 19.98
N ASP A 248 55.53 29.32 18.98
CA ASP A 248 56.64 28.36 19.15
C ASP A 248 57.89 29.01 19.74
N ARG A 249 58.22 30.22 19.27
CA ARG A 249 59.34 30.99 19.82
C ARG A 249 59.03 31.47 21.23
N LEU A 250 57.81 31.87 21.52
CA LEU A 250 57.36 32.30 22.83
C LEU A 250 57.50 31.14 23.84
N GLN A 251 57.05 29.92 23.48
CA GLN A 251 57.22 28.71 24.31
C GLN A 251 58.69 28.36 24.54
N LYS A 252 59.57 28.54 23.51
CA LYS A 252 61.00 28.30 23.65
C LYS A 252 61.67 29.32 24.55
N LEU A 253 61.25 30.57 24.54
CA LEU A 253 61.75 31.62 25.41
C LEU A 253 61.27 31.46 26.87
N PHE A 254 60.08 30.91 27.06
CA PHE A 254 59.39 30.72 28.32
C PHE A 254 58.92 29.26 28.52
N PRO A 255 59.81 28.30 28.72
CA PRO A 255 59.44 26.86 28.72
C PRO A 255 58.42 26.46 29.80
N ASN A 256 58.21 27.27 30.83
CA ASN A 256 57.32 27.01 31.94
C ASN A 256 55.91 27.64 31.75
N ILE A 257 55.63 28.31 30.64
CA ILE A 257 54.33 28.97 30.39
C ILE A 257 53.25 27.95 30.06
N GLY A 258 53.60 26.84 29.38
CA GLY A 258 52.64 25.81 28.95
C GLY A 258 51.72 26.31 27.82
N LEU A 259 52.30 26.62 26.63
CA LEU A 259 51.55 27.08 25.47
C LEU A 259 51.14 25.93 24.53
N ASP A 260 51.17 24.70 24.97
CA ASP A 260 50.82 23.55 24.14
C ASP A 260 49.36 23.66 23.64
N ASP A 261 48.42 24.03 24.52
CA ASP A 261 47.00 24.22 24.17
C ASP A 261 46.82 25.37 23.13
N GLN A 262 47.63 26.43 23.18
CA GLN A 262 47.60 27.53 22.23
C GLN A 262 48.19 27.13 20.87
N LEU A 263 49.24 26.32 20.85
CA LEU A 263 49.82 25.78 19.62
C LEU A 263 48.89 24.79 18.94
N ASP A 264 48.23 23.91 19.71
CA ASP A 264 47.21 23.00 19.21
C ASP A 264 45.96 23.76 18.75
N GLY A 265 45.59 24.82 19.48
CA GLY A 265 44.49 25.72 19.14
C GLY A 265 44.65 26.43 17.81
N ILE A 266 45.86 27.00 17.54
CA ILE A 266 46.11 27.67 16.25
C ILE A 266 46.17 26.67 15.09
N GLN A 267 46.69 25.46 15.31
CA GLN A 267 46.65 24.40 14.31
C GLN A 267 45.21 23.99 14.01
N SER A 268 44.40 23.76 15.04
CA SER A 268 42.98 23.44 14.90
C SER A 268 42.20 24.53 14.16
N LEU A 269 42.49 25.79 14.42
CA LEU A 269 41.93 26.93 13.67
C LEU A 269 42.35 26.96 12.20
N LYS A 270 43.60 26.58 11.89
CA LYS A 270 44.08 26.47 10.51
C LYS A 270 43.26 25.40 9.76
N ASP A 271 43.15 24.20 10.35
CA ASP A 271 42.43 23.10 9.73
C ASP A 271 40.93 23.43 9.57
N SER A 272 40.36 24.16 10.54
CA SER A 272 39.00 24.69 10.50
C SER A 272 38.76 25.66 9.34
N LYS A 273 39.66 26.66 9.19
CA LYS A 273 39.59 27.64 8.10
C LYS A 273 39.76 26.99 6.72
N GLU A 274 40.61 25.97 6.62
CA GLU A 274 40.78 25.20 5.40
C GLU A 274 39.51 24.40 5.08
N ALA A 275 38.92 23.76 6.08
CA ALA A 275 37.64 23.06 5.95
C ALA A 275 36.52 24.01 5.49
N TYR A 276 36.41 25.20 6.07
CA TYR A 276 35.45 26.20 5.63
C TYR A 276 35.64 26.59 4.16
N LYS A 277 36.88 26.84 3.73
CA LYS A 277 37.21 27.15 2.35
C LYS A 277 36.87 26.00 1.39
N ASN A 278 37.17 24.76 1.79
CA ASN A 278 36.88 23.57 1.03
C ASN A 278 35.36 23.39 0.91
N GLY A 279 34.61 23.60 2.00
CA GLY A 279 33.15 23.57 2.00
C GLY A 279 32.55 24.52 0.98
N LYS A 280 33.03 25.78 0.96
CA LYS A 280 32.57 26.78 -0.05
C LYS A 280 32.89 26.36 -1.47
N SER A 281 34.08 25.79 -1.70
CA SER A 281 34.48 25.31 -3.03
C SER A 281 33.61 24.16 -3.52
N LEU A 282 33.29 23.18 -2.64
CA LEU A 282 32.47 22.05 -2.95
C LEU A 282 31.01 22.46 -3.18
N GLN A 283 30.49 23.38 -2.37
CA GLN A 283 29.15 23.95 -2.56
C GLN A 283 29.02 24.64 -3.92
N ALA A 284 30.03 25.40 -4.33
CA ALA A 284 30.05 26.04 -5.65
C ALA A 284 30.11 25.04 -6.82
N GLN A 285 30.55 23.81 -6.57
CA GLN A 285 30.57 22.71 -7.54
C GLN A 285 29.28 21.88 -7.51
N GLY A 286 28.35 22.16 -6.58
CA GLY A 286 27.14 21.41 -6.39
C GLY A 286 27.33 20.05 -5.66
N GLU A 287 28.49 19.88 -4.99
CA GLU A 287 28.81 18.67 -4.22
C GLU A 287 28.31 18.82 -2.77
N ASP A 288 27.01 19.00 -2.61
CA ASP A 288 26.34 19.41 -1.38
C ASP A 288 26.66 18.51 -0.17
N GLY A 289 26.63 17.19 -0.32
CA GLY A 289 26.93 16.26 0.79
C GLY A 289 28.37 16.39 1.28
N ARG A 290 29.33 16.58 0.35
CA ARG A 290 30.74 16.80 0.68
C ARG A 290 30.97 18.19 1.28
N ALA A 291 30.25 19.20 0.77
CA ALA A 291 30.32 20.56 1.32
C ALA A 291 29.86 20.58 2.78
N ILE A 292 28.73 19.89 3.11
CA ILE A 292 28.28 19.75 4.50
C ILE A 292 29.33 19.07 5.36
N THR A 293 29.96 18.00 4.88
CA THR A 293 31.03 17.29 5.60
C THR A 293 32.21 18.19 5.93
N GLU A 294 32.61 19.04 5.00
CA GLU A 294 33.68 20.01 5.26
C GLU A 294 33.25 21.13 6.22
N TYR A 295 32.05 21.70 6.05
CA TYR A 295 31.50 22.70 6.98
C TYR A 295 31.34 22.19 8.41
N GLN A 296 31.04 20.92 8.61
CA GLN A 296 30.93 20.28 9.93
C GLN A 296 32.28 20.22 10.68
N LYS A 297 33.43 20.29 9.98
CA LYS A 297 34.75 20.33 10.57
C LYS A 297 35.11 21.70 11.12
N VAL A 298 34.31 22.75 10.81
CA VAL A 298 34.54 24.10 11.27
C VAL A 298 34.23 24.19 12.76
N ILE A 299 35.30 24.43 13.56
CA ILE A 299 35.21 24.42 15.02
C ILE A 299 34.52 25.67 15.56
N HIS A 300 33.90 25.57 16.73
CA HIS A 300 33.17 26.68 17.36
C HIS A 300 34.04 27.94 17.63
N ALA A 301 35.34 27.77 17.84
CA ALA A 301 36.27 28.87 18.05
C ALA A 301 36.57 29.67 16.77
N ASP A 302 36.29 29.15 15.58
CA ASP A 302 36.51 29.83 14.31
C ASP A 302 35.43 30.89 14.06
N VAL A 303 35.85 32.10 13.66
CA VAL A 303 34.91 33.19 13.30
C VAL A 303 33.97 32.82 12.14
N ASN A 304 34.29 31.78 11.37
CA ASN A 304 33.44 31.27 10.27
C ASN A 304 32.44 30.19 10.70
N HIS A 305 32.46 29.80 11.99
CA HIS A 305 31.59 28.68 12.46
C HIS A 305 30.11 28.95 12.20
N ASP A 306 29.59 30.11 12.58
CA ASP A 306 28.18 30.45 12.43
C ASP A 306 27.76 30.53 10.96
N ASP A 307 28.66 31.05 10.10
CA ASP A 307 28.42 31.04 8.65
C ASP A 307 28.42 29.60 8.10
N ALA A 308 29.37 28.76 8.54
CA ALA A 308 29.38 27.34 8.16
C ALA A 308 28.07 26.62 8.53
N GLN A 309 27.56 26.83 9.76
CA GLN A 309 26.27 26.27 10.19
C GLN A 309 25.12 26.83 9.33
N THR A 310 25.16 28.10 9.00
CA THR A 310 24.16 28.71 8.12
C THR A 310 24.20 28.10 6.72
N GLN A 311 25.40 27.88 6.16
CA GLN A 311 25.54 27.22 4.85
C GLN A 311 25.02 25.79 4.86
N ILE A 312 25.27 25.01 5.92
CA ILE A 312 24.71 23.67 6.09
C ILE A 312 23.17 23.71 6.03
N GLN A 313 22.54 24.63 6.76
CA GLN A 313 21.10 24.77 6.76
C GLN A 313 20.55 25.21 5.38
N ASN A 314 21.22 26.14 4.72
CA ASN A 314 20.83 26.59 3.38
C ASN A 314 20.89 25.44 2.36
N ILE A 315 21.98 24.65 2.37
CA ILE A 315 22.15 23.49 1.50
C ILE A 315 21.03 22.48 1.77
N ARG A 316 20.80 22.12 3.05
CA ARG A 316 19.74 21.16 3.42
C ARG A 316 18.36 21.63 2.99
N THR A 317 18.06 22.92 3.16
CA THR A 317 16.77 23.49 2.77
C THR A 317 16.58 23.42 1.26
N ALA A 318 17.55 23.91 0.48
CA ALA A 318 17.47 23.88 -0.99
C ALA A 318 17.41 22.44 -1.54
N TYR A 319 18.19 21.53 -0.96
CA TYR A 319 18.18 20.12 -1.34
C TYR A 319 16.83 19.46 -1.01
N LYS A 320 16.26 19.75 0.18
CA LYS A 320 14.93 19.25 0.55
C LYS A 320 13.84 19.74 -0.40
N GLU A 321 13.80 21.02 -0.71
CA GLU A 321 12.83 21.59 -1.66
C GLU A 321 12.92 20.90 -3.02
N LYS A 322 14.14 20.69 -3.51
CA LYS A 322 14.37 19.98 -4.77
C LYS A 322 13.89 18.53 -4.71
N VAL A 323 14.25 17.79 -3.67
CA VAL A 323 13.86 16.39 -3.47
C VAL A 323 12.33 16.24 -3.42
N LEU A 324 11.64 17.10 -2.67
CA LEU A 324 10.17 17.10 -2.59
C LEU A 324 9.54 17.42 -3.94
N SER A 325 10.09 18.39 -4.67
CA SER A 325 9.60 18.76 -6.01
C SER A 325 9.81 17.64 -7.04
N ASP A 326 11.00 17.03 -7.05
CA ASP A 326 11.34 15.94 -7.98
C ASP A 326 10.49 14.70 -7.69
N ALA A 327 10.28 14.36 -6.40
CA ALA A 327 9.42 13.25 -5.99
C ALA A 327 7.96 13.51 -6.38
N GLN A 328 7.45 14.74 -6.20
CA GLN A 328 6.10 15.10 -6.63
C GLN A 328 5.94 14.97 -8.14
N SER A 329 6.89 15.45 -8.92
CA SER A 329 6.86 15.33 -10.38
C SER A 329 6.77 13.87 -10.85
N ARG A 330 7.56 12.98 -10.21
CA ARG A 330 7.48 11.54 -10.49
C ARG A 330 6.14 10.94 -10.10
N ALA A 331 5.60 11.31 -8.94
CA ALA A 331 4.29 10.84 -8.50
C ALA A 331 3.16 11.29 -9.44
N ASP A 332 3.22 12.53 -9.94
CA ASP A 332 2.26 13.06 -10.93
C ASP A 332 2.32 12.28 -12.26
N GLU A 333 3.50 11.78 -12.64
CA GLU A 333 3.71 10.86 -13.76
C GLU A 333 3.30 9.41 -13.44
N LYS A 334 2.84 9.14 -12.21
CA LYS A 334 2.52 7.80 -11.67
C LYS A 334 3.73 6.87 -11.53
N ASP A 335 4.93 7.42 -11.54
CA ASP A 335 6.17 6.73 -11.21
C ASP A 335 6.41 6.78 -9.69
N PHE A 336 5.55 6.11 -8.94
CA PHE A 336 5.58 6.12 -7.48
C PHE A 336 6.87 5.51 -6.92
N LEU A 337 7.37 4.44 -7.53
CA LEU A 337 8.64 3.82 -7.13
C LEU A 337 9.83 4.77 -7.35
N GLY A 338 9.84 5.52 -8.45
CA GLY A 338 10.84 6.54 -8.71
C GLY A 338 10.76 7.69 -7.70
N ALA A 339 9.56 8.10 -7.33
CA ALA A 339 9.33 9.12 -6.31
C ALA A 339 9.81 8.67 -4.92
N GLU A 340 9.47 7.44 -4.51
CA GLU A 340 9.95 6.85 -3.24
C GLU A 340 11.47 6.75 -3.21
N ALA A 341 12.11 6.30 -4.29
CA ALA A 341 13.56 6.18 -4.38
C ALA A 341 14.25 7.55 -4.21
N ILE A 342 13.70 8.62 -4.77
CA ILE A 342 14.22 9.99 -4.59
C ILE A 342 14.17 10.39 -3.11
N LEU A 343 13.04 10.17 -2.44
CA LEU A 343 12.85 10.49 -1.03
C LEU A 343 13.75 9.66 -0.13
N MET A 344 13.87 8.38 -0.35
CA MET A 344 14.72 7.48 0.44
C MET A 344 16.20 7.81 0.30
N ASN A 345 16.67 8.12 -0.92
CA ASN A 345 18.06 8.49 -1.19
C ASN A 345 18.44 9.86 -0.60
N SER A 346 17.48 10.66 -0.17
CA SER A 346 17.76 11.95 0.45
C SER A 346 18.27 11.86 1.89
N ALA A 347 18.17 10.69 2.51
CA ALA A 347 18.55 10.46 3.90
C ALA A 347 20.04 10.76 4.19
N ASP A 348 20.93 10.58 3.22
CA ASP A 348 22.36 10.88 3.35
C ASP A 348 22.65 12.36 3.69
N ILE A 349 21.80 13.27 3.20
CA ILE A 349 21.95 14.71 3.43
C ILE A 349 20.96 15.23 4.48
N LEU A 350 19.72 14.76 4.45
CA LEU A 350 18.64 15.27 5.29
C LEU A 350 18.48 14.49 6.59
N GLY A 351 18.94 13.23 6.65
CA GLY A 351 18.69 12.33 7.77
C GLY A 351 17.19 12.02 7.91
N ASP A 352 16.73 11.94 9.15
CA ASP A 352 15.32 11.67 9.49
C ASP A 352 14.47 12.95 9.42
N ASP A 353 14.36 13.54 8.24
CA ASP A 353 13.55 14.75 8.01
C ASP A 353 12.05 14.38 7.99
N LYS A 354 11.25 15.07 8.80
CA LYS A 354 9.81 14.79 8.95
C LYS A 354 8.99 15.11 7.69
N ASP A 355 9.38 16.12 6.93
CA ASP A 355 8.65 16.50 5.72
C ASP A 355 8.90 15.46 4.62
N ILE A 356 10.12 14.90 4.55
CA ILE A 356 10.46 13.79 3.65
C ILE A 356 9.67 12.54 4.03
N GLN A 357 9.60 12.19 5.32
CA GLN A 357 8.82 11.04 5.78
C GLN A 357 7.32 11.21 5.50
N ALA A 358 6.77 12.40 5.78
CA ALA A 358 5.37 12.69 5.48
C ALA A 358 5.06 12.58 3.98
N LYS A 359 5.98 13.08 3.12
CA LYS A 359 5.84 12.96 1.67
C LYS A 359 5.96 11.53 1.17
N LEU A 360 6.81 10.71 1.80
CA LEU A 360 6.93 9.29 1.50
C LEU A 360 5.62 8.54 1.77
N GLU A 361 4.99 8.81 2.91
CA GLU A 361 3.67 8.22 3.22
C GLU A 361 2.58 8.73 2.26
N GLU A 362 2.58 10.01 1.92
CA GLU A 362 1.64 10.57 0.93
C GLU A 362 1.75 9.87 -0.43
N ILE A 363 2.99 9.59 -0.88
CA ILE A 363 3.24 8.91 -2.17
C ILE A 363 2.80 7.45 -2.11
N LYS A 364 3.05 6.74 -1.01
CA LYS A 364 2.55 5.37 -0.80
C LYS A 364 1.02 5.30 -0.81
N ASP A 365 0.37 6.27 -0.17
CA ASP A 365 -1.09 6.37 -0.20
C ASP A 365 -1.60 6.67 -1.62
N ALA A 366 -0.91 7.53 -2.37
CA ALA A 366 -1.24 7.83 -3.77
C ALA A 366 -1.03 6.60 -4.67
N GLU A 367 0.04 5.82 -4.47
CA GLU A 367 0.27 4.55 -5.15
C GLU A 367 -0.84 3.54 -4.87
N LEU A 368 -1.20 3.36 -3.60
CA LEU A 368 -2.31 2.48 -3.20
C LEU A 368 -3.63 2.94 -3.84
N ASN A 369 -3.91 4.23 -3.81
CA ASN A 369 -5.12 4.78 -4.42
C ASN A 369 -5.15 4.53 -5.93
N ASN A 370 -4.05 4.78 -6.65
CA ASN A 370 -3.94 4.51 -8.08
C ASN A 370 -4.12 3.02 -8.41
N TYR A 371 -3.54 2.13 -7.60
CA TYR A 371 -3.72 0.68 -7.72
C TYR A 371 -5.19 0.29 -7.58
N VAL A 372 -5.84 0.74 -6.51
CA VAL A 372 -7.25 0.42 -6.22
C VAL A 372 -8.18 0.98 -7.29
N GLU A 373 -8.00 2.22 -7.73
CA GLU A 373 -8.81 2.83 -8.80
C GLU A 373 -8.67 2.07 -10.12
N THR A 374 -7.45 1.67 -10.48
CA THR A 374 -7.20 0.88 -11.69
C THR A 374 -7.90 -0.47 -11.62
N LEU A 375 -7.81 -1.16 -10.47
CA LEU A 375 -8.46 -2.44 -10.24
C LEU A 375 -9.98 -2.33 -10.29
N LEU A 376 -10.56 -1.34 -9.59
CA LEU A 376 -12.00 -1.08 -9.60
C LEU A 376 -12.51 -0.71 -11.00
N SER A 377 -11.73 0.06 -11.76
CA SER A 377 -12.06 0.40 -13.15
C SER A 377 -12.07 -0.83 -14.06
N THR A 378 -11.10 -1.74 -13.89
CA THR A 378 -11.04 -3.01 -14.63
C THR A 378 -12.25 -3.88 -14.31
N ALA A 379 -12.54 -4.06 -13.02
CA ALA A 379 -13.69 -4.83 -12.58
C ALA A 379 -15.01 -4.22 -13.06
N LYS A 380 -15.11 -2.88 -13.06
CA LYS A 380 -16.28 -2.18 -13.59
C LYS A 380 -16.50 -2.46 -15.09
N THR A 381 -15.44 -2.46 -15.87
CA THR A 381 -15.54 -2.77 -17.32
C THR A 381 -16.09 -4.19 -17.52
N LEU A 382 -15.58 -5.19 -16.80
CA LEU A 382 -16.11 -6.55 -16.86
C LEU A 382 -17.58 -6.61 -16.45
N ALA A 383 -17.95 -5.92 -15.39
CA ALA A 383 -19.33 -5.87 -14.92
C ALA A 383 -20.27 -5.18 -15.92
N ASP A 384 -19.83 -4.10 -16.55
CA ASP A 384 -20.58 -3.39 -17.59
C ASP A 384 -20.78 -4.27 -18.85
N ASP A 385 -19.80 -5.12 -19.17
CA ASP A 385 -19.88 -6.14 -20.24
C ASP A 385 -20.75 -7.34 -19.84
N GLY A 386 -21.25 -7.39 -18.59
CA GLY A 386 -22.12 -8.43 -18.05
C GLY A 386 -21.41 -9.61 -17.42
N ASP A 387 -20.05 -9.60 -17.37
CA ASP A 387 -19.22 -10.60 -16.72
C ASP A 387 -18.99 -10.24 -15.23
N LEU A 388 -20.06 -10.43 -14.43
CA LEU A 388 -19.98 -10.22 -12.97
C LEU A 388 -19.05 -11.21 -12.27
N PRO A 389 -18.98 -12.51 -12.62
CA PRO A 389 -17.98 -13.44 -12.10
C PRO A 389 -16.55 -12.96 -12.34
N GLY A 390 -16.21 -12.57 -13.57
CA GLY A 390 -14.89 -12.04 -13.91
C GLY A 390 -14.55 -10.77 -13.12
N ALA A 391 -15.53 -9.87 -12.93
CA ALA A 391 -15.37 -8.68 -12.11
C ALA A 391 -15.06 -9.01 -10.64
N VAL A 392 -15.73 -10.02 -10.06
CA VAL A 392 -15.47 -10.49 -8.69
C VAL A 392 -14.07 -11.10 -8.61
N ASN A 393 -13.70 -11.97 -9.52
CA ASN A 393 -12.41 -12.66 -9.53
C ASN A 393 -11.23 -11.67 -9.60
N VAL A 394 -11.29 -10.68 -10.51
CA VAL A 394 -10.25 -9.63 -10.62
C VAL A 394 -10.08 -8.88 -9.30
N LEU A 395 -11.17 -8.61 -8.58
CA LEU A 395 -11.09 -7.93 -7.29
C LEU A 395 -10.60 -8.85 -6.16
N GLN A 396 -10.92 -10.14 -6.19
CA GLN A 396 -10.46 -11.13 -5.21
C GLN A 396 -8.98 -11.45 -5.36
N ASP A 397 -8.44 -11.34 -6.57
CA ASP A 397 -7.01 -11.50 -6.87
C ASP A 397 -6.17 -10.28 -6.45
N ALA A 398 -6.77 -9.27 -5.82
CA ALA A 398 -6.06 -8.09 -5.35
C ALA A 398 -4.93 -8.46 -4.39
N THR A 399 -3.73 -7.96 -4.66
CA THR A 399 -2.54 -8.19 -3.82
C THR A 399 -2.46 -7.27 -2.61
N ARG A 400 -3.30 -6.23 -2.57
CA ARG A 400 -3.37 -5.24 -1.48
C ARG A 400 -4.79 -5.15 -0.95
N ASN A 401 -4.93 -5.07 0.37
CA ASN A 401 -6.22 -4.97 1.03
C ASN A 401 -6.71 -3.51 1.03
N ASP A 402 -7.94 -3.29 0.58
CA ASP A 402 -8.62 -1.99 0.68
C ASP A 402 -10.13 -2.20 0.81
N LYS A 403 -10.76 -1.48 1.72
CA LYS A 403 -12.20 -1.59 1.99
C LYS A 403 -13.08 -1.29 0.77
N ARG A 404 -12.60 -0.50 -0.19
CA ARG A 404 -13.32 -0.20 -1.44
C ARG A 404 -13.40 -1.43 -2.31
N ILE A 405 -12.36 -2.26 -2.34
CA ILE A 405 -12.32 -3.54 -3.05
C ILE A 405 -13.35 -4.49 -2.42
N ASP A 406 -13.33 -4.66 -1.10
CA ASP A 406 -14.26 -5.54 -0.38
C ASP A 406 -15.73 -5.12 -0.60
N ALA A 407 -16.01 -3.83 -0.54
CA ALA A 407 -17.34 -3.28 -0.77
C ALA A 407 -17.81 -3.52 -2.23
N GLN A 408 -16.90 -3.43 -3.19
CA GLN A 408 -17.23 -3.67 -4.59
C GLN A 408 -17.44 -5.15 -4.88
N ILE A 409 -16.63 -6.04 -4.28
CA ILE A 409 -16.85 -7.50 -4.33
C ILE A 409 -18.27 -7.83 -3.82
N ALA A 410 -18.64 -7.30 -2.65
CA ALA A 410 -19.98 -7.52 -2.09
C ALA A 410 -21.08 -7.02 -3.03
N THR A 411 -20.87 -5.88 -3.68
CA THR A 411 -21.82 -5.30 -4.64
C THR A 411 -22.00 -6.21 -5.86
N TYR A 412 -20.92 -6.67 -6.47
CA TYR A 412 -21.00 -7.52 -7.66
C TYR A 412 -21.51 -8.93 -7.34
N LYS A 413 -21.14 -9.51 -6.17
CA LYS A 413 -21.74 -10.77 -5.69
C LYS A 413 -23.24 -10.66 -5.52
N ASN A 414 -23.75 -9.57 -4.95
CA ASN A 414 -25.19 -9.35 -4.81
C ASN A 414 -25.88 -9.18 -6.17
N GLN A 415 -25.30 -8.46 -7.10
CA GLN A 415 -25.84 -8.33 -8.46
C GLN A 415 -25.86 -9.67 -9.19
N TYR A 416 -24.79 -10.46 -9.07
CA TYR A 416 -24.71 -11.80 -9.64
C TYR A 416 -25.74 -12.73 -9.01
N LYS A 417 -25.87 -12.75 -7.66
CA LYS A 417 -26.88 -13.50 -6.95
C LYS A 417 -28.30 -13.20 -7.46
N GLN A 418 -28.65 -11.94 -7.59
CA GLN A 418 -29.97 -11.55 -8.09
C GLN A 418 -30.19 -12.06 -9.52
N LYS A 419 -29.21 -11.90 -10.41
CA LYS A 419 -29.27 -12.40 -11.80
C LYS A 419 -29.51 -13.91 -11.84
N ILE A 420 -28.83 -14.69 -11.01
CA ILE A 420 -28.95 -16.15 -10.93
C ILE A 420 -30.29 -16.55 -10.34
N LEU A 421 -30.75 -15.91 -9.26
CA LEU A 421 -32.07 -16.15 -8.67
C LEU A 421 -33.20 -15.86 -9.66
N ASP A 422 -33.11 -14.76 -10.42
CA ASP A 422 -34.13 -14.41 -11.42
C ASP A 422 -34.14 -15.43 -12.58
N ALA A 423 -32.96 -15.89 -13.02
CA ALA A 423 -32.85 -16.91 -14.06
C ALA A 423 -33.47 -18.25 -13.61
N ALA A 424 -33.11 -18.69 -12.42
CA ALA A 424 -33.65 -19.91 -11.83
C ALA A 424 -35.16 -19.80 -11.58
N ALA A 425 -35.65 -18.65 -11.10
CA ALA A 425 -37.08 -18.42 -10.90
C ALA A 425 -37.87 -18.47 -12.22
N LYS A 426 -37.30 -17.92 -13.29
CA LYS A 426 -37.89 -18.05 -14.64
C LYS A 426 -37.99 -19.49 -15.09
N GLN A 427 -36.90 -20.27 -14.95
CA GLN A 427 -36.89 -21.69 -15.31
C GLN A 427 -37.91 -22.50 -14.47
N ALA A 428 -37.97 -22.25 -13.17
CA ALA A 428 -38.93 -22.88 -12.27
C ALA A 428 -40.38 -22.50 -12.65
N GLY A 429 -40.64 -21.26 -13.05
CA GLY A 429 -41.94 -20.81 -13.56
C GLY A 429 -42.35 -21.53 -14.85
N GLU A 430 -41.39 -22.03 -15.61
CA GLU A 430 -41.58 -22.86 -16.79
C GLU A 430 -41.63 -24.38 -16.43
N SER A 431 -41.68 -24.71 -15.13
CA SER A 431 -41.62 -26.09 -14.59
C SER A 431 -40.30 -26.85 -14.88
N ARG A 432 -39.25 -26.13 -15.23
CA ARG A 432 -37.91 -26.69 -15.49
C ARG A 432 -37.06 -26.65 -14.20
N TYR A 433 -37.48 -27.42 -13.21
CA TYR A 433 -36.88 -27.39 -11.87
C TYR A 433 -35.44 -27.91 -11.84
N TYR A 434 -35.10 -28.91 -12.66
CA TYR A 434 -33.72 -29.40 -12.79
C TYR A 434 -32.79 -28.32 -13.31
N ASP A 435 -33.19 -27.62 -14.37
CA ASP A 435 -32.42 -26.52 -14.97
C ASP A 435 -32.26 -25.36 -13.97
N ALA A 436 -33.32 -25.06 -13.19
CA ALA A 436 -33.30 -24.04 -12.16
C ALA A 436 -32.26 -24.34 -11.06
N VAL A 437 -32.24 -25.61 -10.60
CA VAL A 437 -31.27 -26.09 -9.61
C VAL A 437 -29.86 -26.09 -10.18
N GLU A 438 -29.66 -26.56 -11.40
CA GLU A 438 -28.36 -26.51 -12.09
C GLU A 438 -27.85 -25.07 -12.23
N THR A 439 -28.70 -24.13 -12.62
CA THR A 439 -28.35 -22.70 -12.70
C THR A 439 -27.90 -22.16 -11.36
N LEU A 440 -28.56 -22.52 -10.25
CA LEU A 440 -28.16 -22.11 -8.90
C LEU A 440 -26.84 -22.76 -8.47
N GLN A 441 -26.63 -24.04 -8.76
CA GLN A 441 -25.42 -24.78 -8.43
C GLN A 441 -24.21 -24.29 -9.18
N ASN A 442 -24.35 -23.94 -10.46
CA ASN A 442 -23.27 -23.38 -11.28
C ASN A 442 -22.79 -22.00 -10.80
N ALA A 443 -23.50 -21.37 -9.87
CA ALA A 443 -23.07 -20.11 -9.26
C ALA A 443 -22.17 -20.29 -8.02
N ASP A 444 -21.92 -21.54 -7.58
CA ASP A 444 -21.20 -21.84 -6.32
C ASP A 444 -19.76 -21.34 -6.33
N ASP A 445 -19.09 -21.28 -7.46
CA ASP A 445 -17.73 -20.75 -7.59
C ASP A 445 -17.61 -19.31 -7.07
N ILE A 446 -18.66 -18.50 -7.25
CA ILE A 446 -18.69 -17.09 -6.83
C ILE A 446 -19.50 -16.89 -5.54
N LEU A 447 -20.59 -17.65 -5.38
CA LEU A 447 -21.59 -17.50 -4.29
C LEU A 447 -21.51 -18.65 -3.28
N SER A 448 -20.36 -19.31 -3.18
CA SER A 448 -20.18 -20.44 -2.26
C SER A 448 -20.62 -20.09 -0.84
N GLY A 449 -21.47 -20.97 -0.27
CA GLY A 449 -22.01 -20.79 1.07
C GLY A 449 -23.11 -19.72 1.20
N ASP A 450 -23.65 -19.20 0.09
CA ASP A 450 -24.79 -18.27 0.15
C ASP A 450 -26.07 -18.99 0.57
N SER A 451 -26.66 -18.58 1.69
CA SER A 451 -27.82 -19.22 2.29
C SER A 451 -29.10 -19.11 1.45
N ASP A 452 -29.24 -18.01 0.68
CA ASP A 452 -30.42 -17.78 -0.15
C ASP A 452 -30.39 -18.71 -1.36
N ILE A 453 -29.22 -18.91 -1.96
CA ILE A 453 -28.98 -19.86 -3.05
C ILE A 453 -29.26 -21.30 -2.56
N ALA A 454 -28.68 -21.68 -1.41
CA ALA A 454 -28.88 -23.00 -0.83
C ALA A 454 -30.37 -23.27 -0.52
N ALA A 455 -31.05 -22.31 0.10
CA ALA A 455 -32.49 -22.45 0.40
C ALA A 455 -33.33 -22.60 -0.89
N LYS A 456 -32.97 -21.86 -1.94
CA LYS A 456 -33.69 -21.90 -3.21
C LYS A 456 -33.44 -23.20 -3.97
N ILE A 457 -32.25 -23.79 -3.85
CA ILE A 457 -31.93 -25.12 -4.38
C ILE A 457 -32.87 -26.18 -3.72
N GLU A 458 -32.97 -26.15 -2.40
CA GLU A 458 -33.82 -27.10 -1.69
C GLU A 458 -35.32 -26.88 -2.00
N GLU A 459 -35.78 -25.63 -2.12
CA GLU A 459 -37.12 -25.30 -2.56
C GLU A 459 -37.43 -25.90 -3.94
N TYR A 460 -36.56 -25.78 -4.92
CA TYR A 460 -36.80 -26.32 -6.26
C TYR A 460 -36.61 -27.82 -6.36
N ARG A 461 -35.70 -28.42 -5.57
CA ARG A 461 -35.56 -29.88 -5.46
C ARG A 461 -36.85 -30.55 -4.91
N ALA A 462 -37.50 -29.89 -3.97
CA ALA A 462 -38.80 -30.37 -3.44
C ALA A 462 -39.90 -30.40 -4.50
N LEU A 463 -39.70 -29.73 -5.64
CA LEU A 463 -40.65 -29.69 -6.74
C LEU A 463 -40.32 -30.69 -7.87
N TYR A 464 -39.25 -31.48 -7.70
CA TYR A 464 -38.90 -32.49 -8.70
C TYR A 464 -40.00 -33.50 -8.89
N PRO A 465 -40.24 -33.93 -10.13
CA PRO A 465 -41.08 -35.10 -10.37
C PRO A 465 -40.50 -36.34 -9.66
N VAL A 466 -41.36 -37.06 -8.99
CA VAL A 466 -40.97 -38.30 -8.30
C VAL A 466 -41.62 -39.50 -9.02
N SER A 467 -40.77 -40.43 -9.47
CA SER A 467 -41.26 -41.67 -10.08
C SER A 467 -42.00 -42.52 -9.04
N LEU A 468 -43.13 -43.05 -9.43
CA LEU A 468 -43.89 -43.98 -8.57
C LEU A 468 -43.10 -45.28 -8.31
N THR A 469 -42.17 -45.64 -9.18
CA THR A 469 -41.25 -46.77 -8.97
C THR A 469 -40.25 -46.56 -7.85
N ASP A 470 -39.98 -45.30 -7.51
CA ASP A 470 -39.06 -44.92 -6.43
C ASP A 470 -39.78 -44.78 -5.06
N LEU A 471 -41.11 -44.90 -5.08
CA LEU A 471 -41.94 -44.79 -3.88
C LEU A 471 -42.40 -46.17 -3.44
N SER A 472 -42.43 -46.39 -2.14
CA SER A 472 -43.11 -47.56 -1.57
C SER A 472 -44.62 -47.30 -1.53
N PRO A 473 -45.45 -48.24 -2.03
CA PRO A 473 -46.89 -48.10 -1.93
C PRO A 473 -47.38 -48.10 -0.47
N SER A 474 -48.39 -47.29 -0.18
CA SER A 474 -49.01 -47.18 1.11
C SER A 474 -50.07 -48.32 1.33
N GLY A 475 -50.49 -48.95 0.24
CA GLY A 475 -51.45 -50.04 0.23
C GLY A 475 -51.46 -50.76 -1.11
N GLY A 476 -52.11 -51.99 -1.11
CA GLY A 476 -52.18 -52.82 -2.29
C GLY A 476 -50.90 -53.62 -2.57
N GLU A 477 -50.67 -53.95 -3.83
CA GLU A 477 -49.49 -54.68 -4.28
C GLU A 477 -48.39 -53.71 -4.72
N ASP A 478 -47.17 -54.12 -4.52
CA ASP A 478 -46.04 -53.39 -5.11
C ASP A 478 -45.92 -53.75 -6.60
N CYS A 479 -46.38 -52.85 -7.43
CA CYS A 479 -46.38 -52.98 -8.88
C CYS A 479 -45.14 -52.37 -9.55
N SER A 480 -44.18 -51.88 -8.75
CA SER A 480 -42.96 -51.23 -9.28
C SER A 480 -42.11 -52.22 -10.08
N GLN A 481 -41.71 -51.83 -11.29
CA GLN A 481 -40.89 -52.65 -12.15
C GLN A 481 -39.81 -51.79 -12.88
N ASN A 482 -38.62 -52.34 -12.89
CA ASN A 482 -37.48 -51.71 -13.58
C ASN A 482 -37.18 -52.36 -14.93
N TRP A 483 -38.16 -53.06 -15.52
CA TRP A 483 -38.00 -53.65 -16.85
C TRP A 483 -38.64 -52.80 -17.94
N THR A 484 -38.41 -53.18 -19.18
CA THR A 484 -39.03 -52.57 -20.36
C THR A 484 -40.24 -53.43 -20.78
N ALA A 485 -41.41 -52.82 -20.78
CA ALA A 485 -42.61 -53.38 -21.36
C ALA A 485 -42.68 -53.09 -22.87
N TYR A 486 -43.32 -53.99 -23.65
CA TYR A 486 -43.47 -53.77 -25.08
C TYR A 486 -44.94 -53.85 -25.43
N ASP A 487 -45.46 -52.91 -26.24
CA ASP A 487 -46.82 -53.03 -26.77
C ASP A 487 -46.89 -54.04 -27.94
N ALA A 488 -48.10 -54.32 -28.44
CA ALA A 488 -48.30 -55.26 -29.57
C ALA A 488 -47.58 -54.84 -30.86
N ASN A 489 -47.09 -53.57 -30.99
CA ASN A 489 -46.35 -53.06 -32.11
C ASN A 489 -44.82 -53.15 -31.89
N GLY A 490 -44.38 -53.60 -30.71
CA GLY A 490 -42.99 -53.69 -30.33
C GLY A 490 -42.39 -52.36 -29.85
N ASN A 491 -43.17 -51.33 -29.54
CA ASN A 491 -42.69 -50.11 -28.92
C ASN A 491 -42.34 -50.40 -27.45
N ALA A 492 -41.18 -49.89 -27.02
CA ALA A 492 -40.62 -50.09 -25.70
C ALA A 492 -41.06 -48.99 -24.71
N TYR A 493 -41.40 -49.37 -23.49
CA TYR A 493 -41.81 -48.52 -22.40
C TYR A 493 -41.11 -48.96 -21.11
N SER A 494 -40.55 -48.06 -20.35
CA SER A 494 -39.77 -48.36 -19.12
C SER A 494 -40.21 -47.50 -17.93
N ASN A 495 -39.63 -47.75 -16.75
CA ASN A 495 -39.86 -47.01 -15.51
C ASN A 495 -41.33 -46.89 -15.12
N GLY A 496 -42.01 -48.01 -14.93
CA GLY A 496 -43.45 -47.98 -14.69
C GLY A 496 -43.96 -49.03 -13.70
N LEU A 497 -45.27 -49.06 -13.57
CA LEU A 497 -45.99 -49.99 -12.73
C LEU A 497 -46.61 -51.10 -13.60
N ASN A 498 -46.32 -52.35 -13.30
CA ASN A 498 -46.88 -53.50 -13.98
C ASN A 498 -48.04 -54.08 -13.18
N PHE A 499 -49.15 -54.29 -13.83
CA PHE A 499 -50.36 -54.95 -13.27
C PHE A 499 -50.59 -56.26 -14.00
N SER A 500 -50.29 -57.36 -13.31
CA SER A 500 -50.45 -58.72 -13.85
C SER A 500 -51.76 -59.29 -13.40
N LEU A 501 -52.66 -59.59 -14.33
CA LEU A 501 -54.02 -60.04 -14.06
C LEU A 501 -54.29 -61.47 -14.56
N TYR A 502 -55.01 -62.22 -13.73
CA TYR A 502 -55.26 -63.62 -13.98
C TYR A 502 -56.73 -63.95 -13.63
N PRO A 503 -57.42 -64.80 -14.40
CA PRO A 503 -58.90 -65.07 -14.27
C PRO A 503 -59.35 -65.57 -12.92
N VAL A 504 -58.49 -66.25 -12.17
CA VAL A 504 -58.91 -66.98 -10.93
C VAL A 504 -58.31 -66.34 -9.68
N ILE A 505 -57.07 -65.82 -9.77
CA ILE A 505 -56.31 -65.43 -8.57
C ILE A 505 -56.11 -63.90 -8.44
N ALA A 506 -56.20 -63.17 -9.54
CA ALA A 506 -56.00 -61.75 -9.55
C ALA A 506 -56.81 -61.09 -10.66
N LYS A 507 -58.15 -60.95 -10.46
CA LYS A 507 -59.00 -60.23 -11.42
C LYS A 507 -58.89 -58.71 -11.27
N THR A 508 -58.56 -58.24 -10.07
CA THR A 508 -58.37 -56.86 -9.75
C THR A 508 -57.07 -56.73 -8.98
N VAL A 509 -56.21 -55.86 -9.42
CA VAL A 509 -54.91 -55.48 -8.78
C VAL A 509 -54.92 -54.00 -8.57
N TYR A 510 -54.48 -53.55 -7.41
CA TYR A 510 -54.32 -52.15 -7.14
C TYR A 510 -53.01 -51.86 -6.40
N THR A 511 -52.53 -50.67 -6.57
CA THR A 511 -51.47 -50.10 -5.75
C THR A 511 -51.90 -48.69 -5.29
N GLU A 512 -51.54 -48.35 -4.07
CA GLU A 512 -51.92 -47.05 -3.48
C GLU A 512 -50.72 -46.32 -2.96
N TYR A 513 -50.70 -45.03 -3.16
CA TYR A 513 -49.62 -44.09 -2.72
C TYR A 513 -50.22 -42.99 -1.88
N ALA A 514 -49.41 -42.43 -0.98
CA ALA A 514 -49.79 -41.32 -0.11
C ALA A 514 -49.00 -40.04 -0.49
N PRO A 515 -49.44 -39.29 -1.51
CA PRO A 515 -48.79 -38.04 -1.91
C PRO A 515 -48.88 -36.94 -0.85
N ASN A 516 -49.79 -37.06 0.15
CA ASN A 516 -49.94 -36.15 1.29
C ASN A 516 -50.05 -34.66 0.89
N GLY A 517 -50.68 -34.37 -0.22
CA GLY A 517 -50.87 -33.01 -0.73
C GLY A 517 -49.62 -32.34 -1.33
N GLN A 518 -48.51 -33.09 -1.45
CA GLN A 518 -47.23 -32.53 -1.92
C GLN A 518 -47.19 -32.31 -3.43
N TYR A 519 -47.98 -33.01 -4.21
CA TYR A 519 -47.97 -33.01 -5.67
C TYR A 519 -49.28 -32.51 -6.25
N LYS A 520 -49.24 -32.02 -7.47
CA LYS A 520 -50.43 -31.50 -8.16
C LYS A 520 -50.96 -32.43 -9.24
N ARG A 521 -50.12 -33.31 -9.78
CA ARG A 521 -50.46 -34.12 -10.95
C ARG A 521 -49.87 -35.53 -10.85
N LEU A 522 -50.61 -36.50 -11.30
CA LEU A 522 -50.11 -37.82 -11.66
C LEU A 522 -50.03 -37.87 -13.18
N THR A 523 -48.86 -38.23 -13.71
CA THR A 523 -48.63 -38.42 -15.15
C THR A 523 -48.09 -39.81 -15.43
N GLY A 524 -48.19 -40.26 -16.66
CA GLY A 524 -47.72 -41.54 -17.15
C GLY A 524 -48.26 -41.90 -18.50
N THR A 525 -48.01 -43.11 -18.95
CA THR A 525 -48.56 -43.63 -20.20
C THR A 525 -49.07 -45.05 -19.96
N TRP A 526 -50.38 -45.26 -20.13
CA TRP A 526 -50.96 -46.56 -20.09
C TRP A 526 -50.62 -47.35 -21.33
N VAL A 527 -50.17 -48.59 -21.13
CA VAL A 527 -49.77 -49.53 -22.19
C VAL A 527 -50.39 -50.90 -21.86
N VAL A 528 -50.95 -51.56 -22.85
CA VAL A 528 -51.27 -53.01 -22.75
C VAL A 528 -50.11 -53.75 -23.36
N GLU A 529 -49.46 -54.65 -22.59
CA GLU A 529 -48.29 -55.38 -23.09
C GLU A 529 -48.71 -56.38 -24.21
N GLY A 530 -47.80 -56.55 -25.19
CA GLY A 530 -48.03 -57.40 -26.36
C GLY A 530 -48.20 -58.89 -26.06
N ASP A 531 -47.78 -59.32 -24.86
CA ASP A 531 -48.01 -60.71 -24.36
C ASP A 531 -49.39 -60.92 -23.71
N THR A 532 -50.23 -59.87 -23.69
CA THR A 532 -51.59 -59.93 -23.20
C THR A 532 -52.47 -60.80 -24.15
N SER A 533 -53.30 -61.66 -23.58
CA SER A 533 -54.17 -62.50 -24.35
C SER A 533 -55.28 -61.75 -25.11
N ASP A 534 -55.60 -62.15 -26.34
CA ASP A 534 -56.62 -61.50 -27.19
C ASP A 534 -58.03 -61.48 -26.55
N ASP A 535 -58.31 -62.42 -25.65
CA ASP A 535 -59.59 -62.53 -24.93
C ASP A 535 -59.62 -61.85 -23.55
N PHE A 536 -58.62 -60.95 -23.33
CA PHE A 536 -58.55 -60.04 -22.18
C PHE A 536 -59.15 -58.68 -22.52
N ILE A 537 -59.95 -58.16 -21.55
CA ILE A 537 -60.43 -56.78 -21.59
C ILE A 537 -60.10 -56.11 -20.26
N GLY A 538 -59.27 -55.08 -20.27
CA GLY A 538 -58.86 -54.33 -19.08
C GLY A 538 -59.69 -53.09 -18.84
N THR A 539 -59.84 -52.74 -17.58
CA THR A 539 -60.34 -51.44 -17.12
C THR A 539 -59.33 -50.88 -16.09
N VAL A 540 -58.87 -49.68 -16.30
CA VAL A 540 -58.03 -48.96 -15.34
C VAL A 540 -58.84 -47.86 -14.66
N ARG A 541 -58.69 -47.73 -13.33
CA ARG A 541 -59.33 -46.68 -12.53
C ARG A 541 -58.32 -46.04 -11.61
N ILE A 542 -58.46 -44.71 -11.43
CA ILE A 542 -57.68 -44.01 -10.43
C ILE A 542 -58.61 -43.27 -9.49
N TYR A 543 -58.43 -43.54 -8.22
CA TYR A 543 -59.17 -42.90 -7.14
C TYR A 543 -58.25 -41.93 -6.42
N VAL A 544 -58.76 -40.74 -6.18
CA VAL A 544 -58.10 -39.69 -5.38
C VAL A 544 -58.93 -39.47 -4.14
N ASP A 545 -58.40 -39.75 -2.95
CA ASP A 545 -59.11 -39.71 -1.67
C ASP A 545 -60.40 -40.48 -1.75
N ASP A 546 -60.35 -41.76 -2.21
CA ASP A 546 -61.43 -42.68 -2.42
C ASP A 546 -62.50 -42.27 -3.47
N HIS A 547 -62.28 -41.17 -4.19
CA HIS A 547 -63.21 -40.73 -5.25
C HIS A 547 -62.64 -41.08 -6.63
N LEU A 548 -63.46 -41.80 -7.44
CA LEU A 548 -63.04 -42.07 -8.81
C LEU A 548 -62.89 -40.82 -9.63
N GLN A 549 -61.70 -40.59 -10.12
CA GLN A 549 -61.31 -39.39 -10.89
C GLN A 549 -60.94 -39.71 -12.35
N TYR A 550 -60.53 -40.97 -12.60
CA TYR A 550 -60.10 -41.36 -13.96
C TYR A 550 -60.53 -42.83 -14.18
N GLU A 551 -61.13 -43.11 -15.35
CA GLU A 551 -61.45 -44.45 -15.79
C GLU A 551 -61.23 -44.55 -17.31
N VAL A 552 -60.57 -45.64 -17.72
CA VAL A 552 -60.51 -46.09 -19.11
C VAL A 552 -60.89 -47.60 -19.13
N SER A 553 -61.90 -47.93 -19.89
CA SER A 553 -62.35 -49.29 -20.03
C SER A 553 -62.19 -49.84 -21.45
N SER A 554 -62.35 -51.14 -21.61
CA SER A 554 -62.23 -51.81 -22.90
C SER A 554 -60.81 -51.83 -23.49
N LEU A 555 -59.80 -51.83 -22.62
CA LEU A 555 -58.39 -51.97 -23.03
C LEU A 555 -58.11 -53.41 -23.45
N THR A 556 -57.57 -53.60 -24.64
CA THR A 556 -57.17 -54.89 -25.22
C THR A 556 -55.72 -54.83 -25.67
N VAL A 557 -55.12 -55.94 -26.02
CA VAL A 557 -53.73 -56.01 -26.54
C VAL A 557 -53.49 -55.08 -27.75
N ASN A 558 -54.58 -54.80 -28.51
CA ASN A 558 -54.51 -53.87 -29.66
C ASN A 558 -54.82 -52.43 -29.32
N SER A 559 -55.04 -52.10 -28.03
CA SER A 559 -55.23 -50.69 -27.63
C SER A 559 -53.92 -49.88 -27.75
N PRO A 560 -54.00 -48.73 -28.37
CA PRO A 560 -52.82 -47.88 -28.44
C PRO A 560 -52.42 -47.36 -27.06
N ALA A 561 -51.14 -47.11 -26.84
CA ALA A 561 -50.66 -46.43 -25.64
C ALA A 561 -51.36 -45.06 -25.46
N SER A 562 -51.80 -44.79 -24.25
CA SER A 562 -52.53 -43.55 -23.94
C SER A 562 -51.93 -42.79 -22.77
N ALA A 563 -51.73 -41.48 -22.98
CA ALA A 563 -51.17 -40.61 -21.95
C ALA A 563 -52.15 -40.37 -20.81
N LEU A 564 -51.65 -40.48 -19.58
CA LEU A 564 -52.32 -40.11 -18.35
C LEU A 564 -51.83 -38.74 -17.88
N SER A 565 -52.75 -37.84 -17.57
CA SER A 565 -52.46 -36.60 -16.86
C SER A 565 -53.66 -36.27 -15.97
N LEU A 566 -53.53 -36.53 -14.69
CA LEU A 566 -54.60 -36.41 -13.71
C LEU A 566 -54.24 -35.41 -12.62
N SER A 567 -55.12 -34.47 -12.31
CA SER A 567 -54.92 -33.55 -11.17
C SER A 567 -55.12 -34.33 -9.85
N ILE A 568 -54.12 -34.18 -8.96
CA ILE A 568 -54.15 -34.76 -7.61
C ILE A 568 -53.84 -33.71 -6.54
N SER A 569 -54.07 -32.43 -6.85
CA SER A 569 -53.79 -31.33 -5.93
C SER A 569 -54.50 -31.53 -4.59
N GLY A 570 -53.71 -31.54 -3.48
CA GLY A 570 -54.22 -31.72 -2.13
C GLY A 570 -54.57 -33.15 -1.76
N ALA A 571 -54.34 -34.14 -2.64
CA ALA A 571 -54.66 -35.54 -2.41
C ALA A 571 -53.86 -36.12 -1.23
N SER A 572 -54.55 -36.77 -0.31
CA SER A 572 -53.93 -37.57 0.75
C SER A 572 -53.53 -38.94 0.23
N THR A 573 -54.39 -39.54 -0.61
CA THR A 573 -54.20 -40.89 -1.19
C THR A 573 -54.50 -40.89 -2.68
N VAL A 574 -53.79 -41.73 -3.42
CA VAL A 574 -53.99 -42.01 -4.84
C VAL A 574 -53.94 -43.53 -5.03
N ARG A 575 -55.05 -44.13 -5.35
CA ARG A 575 -55.16 -45.60 -5.62
C ARG A 575 -55.29 -45.78 -7.13
N ILE A 576 -54.41 -46.58 -7.69
CA ILE A 576 -54.43 -47.03 -9.08
C ILE A 576 -54.88 -48.46 -9.11
N GLU A 577 -56.04 -48.72 -9.73
CA GLU A 577 -56.71 -50.02 -9.77
C GLU A 577 -56.84 -50.46 -11.22
N VAL A 578 -56.53 -51.71 -11.46
CA VAL A 578 -56.72 -52.34 -12.77
C VAL A 578 -57.58 -53.59 -12.60
N GLU A 579 -58.64 -53.71 -13.37
CA GLU A 579 -59.57 -54.83 -13.40
C GLU A 579 -59.52 -55.52 -14.74
N GLY A 580 -59.47 -56.83 -14.76
CA GLY A 580 -59.50 -57.69 -15.96
C GLY A 580 -60.74 -58.51 -16.11
N ALA A 581 -61.36 -58.42 -17.29
CA ALA A 581 -62.41 -59.40 -17.73
C ALA A 581 -61.75 -60.38 -18.71
N PHE A 582 -61.99 -61.65 -18.50
CA PHE A 582 -61.37 -62.74 -19.24
C PHE A 582 -62.42 -63.65 -19.85
N ALA A 583 -62.32 -63.95 -21.14
CA ALA A 583 -63.23 -64.91 -21.78
C ALA A 583 -62.76 -66.35 -21.57
N SER A 584 -61.54 -66.62 -21.17
CA SER A 584 -61.00 -67.94 -20.88
C SER A 584 -60.22 -68.00 -19.57
N LEU A 585 -60.17 -69.21 -18.93
CA LEU A 585 -59.41 -69.45 -17.69
C LEU A 585 -57.85 -69.47 -17.93
N ARG A 586 -57.45 -69.43 -19.19
CA ARG A 586 -56.02 -69.42 -19.55
C ARG A 586 -55.52 -68.01 -19.99
N ALA A 587 -56.40 -67.04 -20.11
CA ALA A 587 -56.09 -65.71 -20.51
C ALA A 587 -55.21 -65.01 -19.42
N VAL A 588 -54.33 -64.18 -19.85
CA VAL A 588 -53.54 -63.33 -18.98
C VAL A 588 -53.67 -61.92 -19.48
N GLY A 589 -53.61 -60.96 -18.57
CA GLY A 589 -53.63 -59.55 -18.89
C GLY A 589 -52.48 -58.83 -18.21
N TYR A 590 -51.72 -58.09 -18.98
CA TYR A 590 -50.60 -57.28 -18.50
C TYR A 590 -50.84 -55.85 -18.92
N LEU A 591 -51.04 -54.95 -17.92
CA LEU A 591 -51.14 -53.54 -18.13
C LEU A 591 -49.94 -52.86 -17.46
N TYR A 592 -49.44 -51.86 -18.11
CA TYR A 592 -48.24 -51.13 -17.67
C TYR A 592 -48.54 -49.65 -17.67
N LEU A 593 -48.25 -48.98 -16.56
CA LEU A 593 -48.26 -47.52 -16.50
C LEU A 593 -46.78 -47.02 -16.55
N ALA A 594 -46.32 -46.73 -17.76
CA ALA A 594 -44.96 -46.27 -18.04
C ALA A 594 -44.75 -44.85 -17.57
N ASP A 595 -43.51 -44.52 -17.15
CA ASP A 595 -43.11 -43.20 -16.68
C ASP A 595 -44.07 -42.56 -15.67
N ALA A 596 -44.65 -43.42 -14.81
CA ALA A 596 -45.59 -43.02 -13.79
C ALA A 596 -44.91 -42.16 -12.74
N LYS A 597 -45.33 -40.91 -12.61
CA LYS A 597 -44.74 -39.98 -11.67
C LYS A 597 -45.73 -38.97 -11.10
N PHE A 598 -45.42 -38.53 -9.88
CA PHE A 598 -46.04 -37.35 -9.30
C PHE A 598 -45.25 -36.11 -9.70
N GLU A 599 -45.96 -35.04 -10.08
CA GLU A 599 -45.42 -33.77 -10.52
C GLU A 599 -46.08 -32.59 -9.81
N ASN A 600 -45.35 -31.44 -9.74
CA ASN A 600 -45.81 -30.17 -9.18
C ASN A 600 -46.27 -29.19 -10.24
#